data_eed3a3ee09da4a228f58b508be34a669
#
_entry.id   eed3a3ee09da4a228f58b508be34a669
#
_cell.length_a   1.000
_cell.length_b   1.000
_cell.length_c   1.000
_cell.angle_alpha   90.00
_cell.angle_beta   90.00
_cell.angle_gamma   90.00
#
_symmetry.space_group_name_H-M   'P 1'
#
loop_
_entity.id
_entity.type
_entity.pdbx_description
1 polymer ?
#
loop_
_entity_poly.entity_id
_entity_poly.type
_entity_poly.pdbx_seq_one_letter_code
_entity_poly.pdbx_strand_id
1 'polypeptide(L)'
;MTNTIPLMAKLAVLVTALVALAGCTSAQKQSASNARATKPAPRPPALPAKPRIVHPHNRAVSILMYHVVGTAPAGAPYPGLYVRRSDFVGQLAWLRAHGYHAVSLLRVYDYWKHGYALPQRPVVLTFDDGYREDFTNVRPLLAHRHWPGVLNLAVRNLLDGKLTVPQIRLMIRQGWEIDAHTINHVDLTTLGSTDLRHEVAGSRTWIRSRFHIPVDFFCYPSGRYNARILAAVRAAGFIGATIEGFAPASPRNGLLTLPRMRVDGSDGVSGLAAKLGAYG
;
A
#
# COMPACT_ATOMS: atom_id res chain seq x y z
N MET A 1 -39.75 -47.56 7.41
CA MET A 1 -38.70 -48.47 6.92
C MET A 1 -37.38 -47.87 7.30
N THR A 2 -36.91 -48.24 8.35
CA THR A 2 -35.71 -48.47 9.09
C THR A 2 -34.53 -48.92 8.23
N ASN A 3 -33.35 -48.27 8.39
CA ASN A 3 -32.03 -48.91 8.40
C ASN A 3 -30.98 -47.81 8.71
N THR A 4 -30.53 -47.76 9.92
CA THR A 4 -29.40 -48.40 10.66
C THR A 4 -28.00 -48.06 10.13
N ILE A 5 -27.27 -47.41 11.03
CA ILE A 5 -25.84 -47.16 11.07
C ILE A 5 -25.03 -48.46 11.26
N PRO A 6 -23.78 -48.55 10.90
CA PRO A 6 -22.81 -49.11 11.82
C PRO A 6 -21.60 -48.25 12.16
N LEU A 7 -21.37 -48.23 13.42
CA LEU A 7 -20.21 -47.90 14.24
C LEU A 7 -19.13 -48.99 14.11
N MET A 8 -17.86 -48.68 14.07
CA MET A 8 -16.66 -49.47 14.41
C MET A 8 -15.41 -48.72 13.84
N ALA A 9 -14.22 -48.63 14.45
CA ALA A 9 -13.71 -49.06 15.73
C ALA A 9 -12.43 -48.25 16.01
N LYS A 10 -12.16 -48.01 17.27
CA LYS A 10 -10.89 -47.48 17.82
C LYS A 10 -9.79 -48.54 17.72
N LEU A 11 -8.56 -48.16 17.37
CA LEU A 11 -7.37 -48.95 17.66
C LEU A 11 -6.32 -48.09 18.32
N ALA A 12 -6.13 -48.30 19.60
CA ALA A 12 -5.01 -47.79 20.40
C ALA A 12 -3.86 -48.78 20.29
N VAL A 13 -2.67 -48.28 19.98
CA VAL A 13 -1.44 -49.06 20.12
C VAL A 13 -0.57 -48.44 21.20
N LEU A 14 -0.48 -49.17 22.29
CA LEU A 14 0.41 -48.97 23.41
C LEU A 14 1.75 -49.63 23.06
N VAL A 15 2.88 -48.92 23.13
CA VAL A 15 4.22 -49.54 23.11
C VAL A 15 4.97 -49.11 24.35
N THR A 16 5.25 -50.11 25.15
CA THR A 16 5.92 -50.12 26.44
C THR A 16 7.43 -49.88 26.32
N ALA A 17 7.93 -49.17 27.30
CA ALA A 17 9.37 -48.94 27.56
C ALA A 17 10.09 -50.23 27.97
N LEU A 18 11.35 -50.35 27.56
CA LEU A 18 12.30 -51.25 28.21
C LEU A 18 13.62 -50.47 28.44
N VAL A 19 13.93 -50.30 29.72
CA VAL A 19 15.19 -49.81 30.25
C VAL A 19 16.19 -50.96 30.30
N ALA A 20 17.40 -50.76 29.77
CA ALA A 20 18.51 -51.60 30.09
C ALA A 20 19.75 -50.71 30.43
N LEU A 21 20.08 -50.74 31.73
CA LEU A 21 21.36 -50.26 32.26
C LEU A 21 22.42 -51.33 32.01
N ALA A 22 23.55 -50.94 31.44
CA ALA A 22 24.82 -51.62 31.64
C ALA A 22 25.94 -50.59 31.57
N GLY A 23 26.60 -50.38 32.67
CA GLY A 23 27.83 -49.61 32.79
C GLY A 23 29.03 -50.44 32.38
N CYS A 24 30.11 -49.77 31.99
CA CYS A 24 31.51 -50.06 32.34
C CYS A 24 32.46 -49.06 31.68
N THR A 25 33.08 -48.26 32.53
CA THR A 25 34.52 -47.87 32.66
C THR A 25 35.38 -47.59 31.42
N SER A 26 35.90 -46.36 31.48
CA SER A 26 37.30 -45.94 31.25
C SER A 26 37.98 -46.21 29.92
N ALA A 27 38.26 -45.13 29.19
CA ALA A 27 39.63 -44.81 28.71
C ALA A 27 39.68 -43.40 28.15
N GLN A 28 40.31 -42.47 28.86
CA GLN A 28 40.69 -41.16 28.34
C GLN A 28 41.72 -41.35 27.24
N LYS A 29 41.38 -40.95 26.01
CA LYS A 29 42.37 -40.56 25.00
C LYS A 29 42.10 -39.10 24.64
N GLN A 30 42.96 -38.22 25.15
CA GLN A 30 43.12 -36.87 24.68
C GLN A 30 43.47 -36.91 23.19
N SER A 31 42.55 -36.50 22.36
CA SER A 31 42.78 -36.14 20.97
C SER A 31 42.75 -34.63 20.89
N ALA A 32 43.90 -34.01 20.70
CA ALA A 32 44.01 -32.58 20.44
C ALA A 32 43.35 -32.26 19.11
N SER A 33 42.15 -31.75 19.15
CA SER A 33 41.45 -31.20 17.99
C SER A 33 42.00 -29.80 17.76
N ASN A 34 42.81 -29.63 16.71
CA ASN A 34 43.18 -28.36 16.13
C ASN A 34 41.91 -27.65 15.64
N ALA A 35 41.23 -26.91 16.50
CA ALA A 35 40.18 -25.97 16.12
C ALA A 35 40.83 -24.81 15.36
N ARG A 36 40.88 -24.95 14.04
CA ARG A 36 41.20 -23.86 13.11
C ARG A 36 40.21 -22.76 13.31
N ALA A 37 40.58 -21.67 13.99
CA ALA A 37 39.78 -20.48 14.15
C ALA A 37 39.33 -19.96 12.77
N THR A 38 38.08 -20.17 12.42
CA THR A 38 37.50 -19.60 11.23
C THR A 38 37.34 -18.09 11.46
N LYS A 39 38.10 -17.32 10.68
CA LYS A 39 38.00 -15.86 10.64
C LYS A 39 36.53 -15.48 10.41
N PRO A 40 35.93 -14.58 11.23
CA PRO A 40 34.56 -14.16 11.00
C PRO A 40 34.39 -13.62 9.57
N ALA A 41 33.33 -14.02 8.89
CA ALA A 41 32.99 -13.49 7.58
C ALA A 41 32.90 -11.95 7.63
N PRO A 42 33.40 -11.23 6.62
CA PRO A 42 33.33 -9.79 6.59
C PRO A 42 31.85 -9.35 6.69
N ARG A 43 31.58 -8.45 7.64
CA ARG A 43 30.26 -7.85 7.82
C ARG A 43 29.86 -7.17 6.50
N PRO A 44 28.62 -7.38 5.99
CA PRO A 44 28.15 -6.66 4.81
C PRO A 44 28.36 -5.17 5.01
N PRO A 45 28.74 -4.40 3.96
CA PRO A 45 28.89 -2.97 4.08
C PRO A 45 27.58 -2.38 4.61
N ALA A 46 27.68 -1.53 5.65
CA ALA A 46 26.55 -0.83 6.21
C ALA A 46 25.90 -0.03 5.07
N LEU A 47 24.58 -0.17 4.92
CA LEU A 47 23.81 0.67 4.00
C LEU A 47 24.18 2.14 4.28
N PRO A 48 24.38 2.98 3.25
CA PRO A 48 24.74 4.37 3.44
C PRO A 48 23.71 5.04 4.34
N ALA A 49 24.17 5.71 5.40
CA ALA A 49 23.32 6.45 6.32
C ALA A 49 22.47 7.44 5.52
N LYS A 50 21.14 7.36 5.68
CA LYS A 50 20.23 8.26 4.96
C LYS A 50 20.56 9.70 5.37
N PRO A 51 20.76 10.64 4.44
CA PRO A 51 21.12 12.01 4.77
C PRO A 51 20.02 12.65 5.63
N ARG A 52 20.41 13.14 6.81
CA ARG A 52 19.53 13.85 7.74
C ARG A 52 19.49 15.32 7.31
N ILE A 53 18.36 15.80 6.84
CA ILE A 53 18.16 17.21 6.52
C ILE A 53 17.74 17.97 7.79
N VAL A 54 18.40 19.08 8.08
CA VAL A 54 18.23 19.88 9.32
C VAL A 54 17.22 21.04 9.13
N HIS A 55 16.28 20.98 8.18
CA HIS A 55 15.29 22.03 7.93
C HIS A 55 13.87 21.59 8.29
N PRO A 56 12.95 22.53 8.58
CA PRO A 56 11.57 22.18 8.88
C PRO A 56 10.95 21.40 7.72
N HIS A 57 10.67 20.13 7.95
CA HIS A 57 10.15 19.18 6.96
C HIS A 57 8.65 19.38 6.77
N ASN A 58 8.23 20.54 6.30
CA ASN A 58 6.83 20.95 6.18
C ASN A 58 6.43 21.36 4.76
N ARG A 59 7.33 21.16 3.77
CA ARG A 59 7.02 21.50 2.37
C ARG A 59 5.75 20.76 1.93
N ALA A 60 4.83 21.51 1.33
CA ALA A 60 3.63 20.96 0.76
C ALA A 60 3.97 20.08 -0.47
N VAL A 61 3.22 19.01 -0.66
CA VAL A 61 3.39 18.05 -1.76
C VAL A 61 2.05 17.83 -2.44
N SER A 62 2.01 17.98 -3.75
CA SER A 62 0.81 17.68 -4.54
C SER A 62 0.57 16.18 -4.58
N ILE A 63 -0.61 15.76 -4.13
CA ILE A 63 -1.11 14.38 -4.23
C ILE A 63 -2.22 14.39 -5.28
N LEU A 64 -1.98 13.78 -6.43
CA LEU A 64 -2.95 13.70 -7.52
C LEU A 64 -3.83 12.47 -7.36
N MET A 65 -5.13 12.64 -7.54
CA MET A 65 -6.13 11.59 -7.40
C MET A 65 -6.70 11.24 -8.77
N TYR A 66 -6.37 10.05 -9.25
CA TYR A 66 -6.93 9.41 -10.43
C TYR A 66 -7.87 8.27 -10.02
N HIS A 67 -8.73 7.85 -10.96
CA HIS A 67 -9.52 6.63 -10.83
C HIS A 67 -9.25 5.73 -12.03
N VAL A 68 -9.89 5.96 -13.17
CA VAL A 68 -9.73 5.11 -14.35
C VAL A 68 -8.90 5.82 -15.42
N VAL A 69 -7.79 5.22 -15.82
CA VAL A 69 -7.04 5.69 -16.99
C VAL A 69 -7.48 4.90 -18.24
N GLY A 70 -8.50 5.41 -18.91
CA GLY A 70 -9.14 4.73 -20.03
C GLY A 70 -10.26 5.56 -20.64
N THR A 71 -11.00 4.98 -21.58
CA THR A 71 -12.18 5.60 -22.20
C THR A 71 -13.40 5.26 -21.36
N ALA A 72 -14.21 6.28 -21.02
CA ALA A 72 -15.48 6.05 -20.37
C ALA A 72 -16.42 5.24 -21.29
N PRO A 73 -17.04 4.16 -20.80
CA PRO A 73 -18.09 3.48 -21.56
C PRO A 73 -19.28 4.41 -21.79
N ALA A 74 -20.04 4.17 -22.85
CA ALA A 74 -21.27 4.91 -23.08
C ALA A 74 -22.23 4.74 -21.89
N GLY A 75 -22.76 5.86 -21.37
CA GLY A 75 -23.64 5.84 -20.22
C GLY A 75 -22.96 5.64 -18.86
N ALA A 76 -21.63 5.76 -18.78
CA ALA A 76 -20.92 5.70 -17.50
C ALA A 76 -21.53 6.69 -16.49
N PRO A 77 -21.86 6.25 -15.26
CA PRO A 77 -22.53 7.12 -14.28
C PRO A 77 -21.66 8.30 -13.83
N TYR A 78 -20.33 8.13 -13.90
CA TYR A 78 -19.36 9.15 -13.51
C TYR A 78 -18.25 9.28 -14.58
N PRO A 79 -18.56 9.85 -15.77
CA PRO A 79 -17.59 9.92 -16.88
C PRO A 79 -16.36 10.77 -16.55
N GLY A 80 -16.47 11.73 -15.62
CA GLY A 80 -15.36 12.54 -15.14
C GLY A 80 -14.25 11.74 -14.44
N LEU A 81 -14.53 10.54 -13.96
CA LEU A 81 -13.51 9.66 -13.35
C LEU A 81 -12.55 9.04 -14.38
N TYR A 82 -12.86 9.14 -15.67
CA TYR A 82 -12.10 8.50 -16.74
C TYR A 82 -11.17 9.52 -17.41
N VAL A 83 -9.88 9.38 -17.17
CA VAL A 83 -8.83 10.13 -17.88
C VAL A 83 -8.39 9.31 -19.09
N ARG A 84 -8.52 9.84 -20.30
CA ARG A 84 -8.09 9.13 -21.50
C ARG A 84 -6.61 8.77 -21.39
N ARG A 85 -6.24 7.58 -21.87
CA ARG A 85 -4.85 7.12 -21.84
C ARG A 85 -3.89 8.10 -22.52
N SER A 86 -4.30 8.72 -23.63
CA SER A 86 -3.52 9.76 -24.33
C SER A 86 -3.25 10.97 -23.45
N ASP A 87 -4.28 11.44 -22.71
CA ASP A 87 -4.14 12.58 -21.80
C ASP A 87 -3.22 12.24 -20.63
N PHE A 88 -3.36 11.04 -20.06
CA PHE A 88 -2.45 10.58 -19.01
C PHE A 88 -0.99 10.50 -19.47
N VAL A 89 -0.72 10.00 -20.69
CA VAL A 89 0.62 10.00 -21.29
C VAL A 89 1.16 11.42 -21.41
N GLY A 90 0.35 12.36 -21.89
CA GLY A 90 0.69 13.77 -21.98
C GLY A 90 0.95 14.41 -20.61
N GLN A 91 0.12 14.10 -19.61
CA GLN A 91 0.27 14.55 -18.23
C GLN A 91 1.60 14.07 -17.61
N LEU A 92 1.94 12.80 -17.79
CA LEU A 92 3.22 12.26 -17.31
C LEU A 92 4.43 12.90 -18.03
N ALA A 93 4.30 13.17 -19.32
CA ALA A 93 5.34 13.87 -20.09
C ALA A 93 5.51 15.31 -19.59
N TRP A 94 4.40 16.02 -19.36
CA TRP A 94 4.40 17.37 -18.81
C TRP A 94 5.04 17.43 -17.43
N LEU A 95 4.62 16.53 -16.51
CA LEU A 95 5.21 16.44 -15.17
C LEU A 95 6.73 16.27 -15.24
N ARG A 96 7.23 15.35 -16.07
CA ARG A 96 8.66 15.11 -16.25
C ARG A 96 9.38 16.34 -16.80
N ALA A 97 8.82 16.98 -17.84
CA ALA A 97 9.41 18.17 -18.48
C ALA A 97 9.51 19.35 -17.51
N HIS A 98 8.61 19.42 -16.52
CA HIS A 98 8.61 20.45 -15.48
C HIS A 98 9.34 20.02 -14.19
N GLY A 99 10.17 18.97 -14.25
CA GLY A 99 11.01 18.54 -13.14
C GLY A 99 10.28 17.87 -11.99
N TYR A 100 9.02 17.43 -12.19
CA TYR A 100 8.33 16.64 -11.19
C TYR A 100 8.85 15.20 -11.15
N HIS A 101 8.91 14.66 -9.94
CA HIS A 101 9.32 13.27 -9.69
C HIS A 101 8.26 12.58 -8.83
N ALA A 102 7.70 11.50 -9.35
CA ALA A 102 6.74 10.72 -8.59
C ALA A 102 7.43 10.02 -7.41
N VAL A 103 6.78 10.10 -6.25
CA VAL A 103 7.19 9.45 -5.01
C VAL A 103 5.99 8.75 -4.36
N SER A 104 6.24 7.80 -3.48
CA SER A 104 5.18 7.17 -2.68
C SER A 104 4.67 8.12 -1.59
N LEU A 105 3.48 7.87 -1.06
CA LEU A 105 2.92 8.64 0.05
C LEU A 105 3.73 8.41 1.32
N LEU A 106 4.20 7.19 1.55
CA LEU A 106 5.11 6.86 2.65
C LEU A 106 6.41 7.68 2.57
N ARG A 107 6.96 7.88 1.36
CA ARG A 107 8.17 8.72 1.21
C ARG A 107 7.92 10.17 1.61
N VAL A 108 6.73 10.70 1.31
CA VAL A 108 6.32 12.04 1.74
C VAL A 108 6.13 12.10 3.26
N TYR A 109 5.50 11.10 3.86
CA TYR A 109 5.37 10.98 5.31
C TYR A 109 6.75 10.92 6.00
N ASP A 110 7.66 10.11 5.49
CA ASP A 110 9.03 9.99 5.99
C ASP A 110 9.80 11.32 5.94
N TYR A 111 9.58 12.11 4.87
CA TYR A 111 10.12 13.46 4.81
C TYR A 111 9.56 14.33 5.93
N TRP A 112 8.23 14.35 6.11
CA TRP A 112 7.59 15.20 7.12
C TRP A 112 7.93 14.79 8.57
N LYS A 113 8.02 13.49 8.83
CA LYS A 113 8.19 12.96 10.21
C LYS A 113 9.63 12.66 10.57
N HIS A 114 10.44 12.26 9.61
CA HIS A 114 11.78 11.74 9.86
C HIS A 114 12.89 12.51 9.12
N GLY A 115 12.53 13.49 8.29
CA GLY A 115 13.48 14.31 7.57
C GLY A 115 14.19 13.63 6.41
N TYR A 116 13.61 12.60 5.84
CA TYR A 116 14.19 11.96 4.67
C TYR A 116 14.06 12.84 3.43
N ALA A 117 15.11 12.87 2.61
CA ALA A 117 15.15 13.72 1.44
C ALA A 117 14.05 13.39 0.42
N LEU A 118 13.40 14.42 -0.12
CA LEU A 118 12.53 14.35 -1.28
C LEU A 118 13.23 15.04 -2.48
N PRO A 119 12.88 14.65 -3.72
CA PRO A 119 13.28 15.40 -4.90
C PRO A 119 12.77 16.86 -4.84
N GLN A 120 13.27 17.72 -5.70
CA GLN A 120 12.90 19.16 -5.66
C GLN A 120 11.40 19.38 -5.89
N ARG A 121 10.79 18.71 -6.86
CA ARG A 121 9.36 18.79 -7.19
C ARG A 121 8.71 17.42 -7.04
N PRO A 122 8.46 16.97 -5.79
CA PRO A 122 7.80 15.69 -5.57
C PRO A 122 6.32 15.77 -5.93
N VAL A 123 5.78 14.69 -6.47
CA VAL A 123 4.35 14.51 -6.70
C VAL A 123 3.97 13.07 -6.33
N VAL A 124 2.81 12.89 -5.72
CA VAL A 124 2.26 11.55 -5.48
C VAL A 124 1.14 11.29 -6.49
N LEU A 125 1.20 10.15 -7.17
CA LEU A 125 0.18 9.71 -8.11
C LEU A 125 -0.65 8.61 -7.45
N THR A 126 -1.88 8.93 -7.04
CA THR A 126 -2.78 7.97 -6.41
C THR A 126 -3.86 7.52 -7.39
N PHE A 127 -4.21 6.24 -7.31
CA PHE A 127 -5.22 5.58 -8.15
C PHE A 127 -6.20 4.89 -7.23
N ASP A 128 -7.47 5.29 -7.29
CA ASP A 128 -8.49 4.82 -6.37
C ASP A 128 -9.24 3.60 -6.93
N ASP A 129 -9.82 2.83 -6.02
CA ASP A 129 -10.68 1.68 -6.24
C ASP A 129 -9.97 0.38 -6.66
N GLY A 130 -8.91 0.43 -7.47
CA GLY A 130 -8.26 -0.77 -7.99
C GLY A 130 -8.92 -1.29 -9.26
N TYR A 131 -8.99 -0.46 -10.29
CA TYR A 131 -9.47 -0.83 -11.61
C TYR A 131 -8.43 -1.63 -12.41
N ARG A 132 -8.89 -2.41 -13.39
CA ARG A 132 -8.02 -3.16 -14.30
C ARG A 132 -7.03 -2.26 -15.02
N GLU A 133 -7.45 -1.07 -15.34
CA GLU A 133 -6.69 -0.05 -16.08
C GLU A 133 -5.46 0.43 -15.31
N ASP A 134 -5.46 0.33 -13.99
CA ASP A 134 -4.27 0.62 -13.16
C ASP A 134 -3.12 -0.33 -13.51
N PHE A 135 -3.44 -1.58 -13.82
CA PHE A 135 -2.45 -2.56 -14.24
C PHE A 135 -2.14 -2.48 -15.74
N THR A 136 -3.15 -2.38 -16.61
CA THR A 136 -2.99 -2.49 -18.06
C THR A 136 -2.50 -1.20 -18.71
N ASN A 137 -2.95 -0.05 -18.22
CA ASN A 137 -2.70 1.26 -18.81
C ASN A 137 -1.71 2.10 -18.00
N VAL A 138 -1.84 2.14 -16.67
CA VAL A 138 -1.01 3.00 -15.81
C VAL A 138 0.35 2.36 -15.52
N ARG A 139 0.35 1.15 -14.99
CA ARG A 139 1.56 0.47 -14.54
C ARG A 139 2.71 0.47 -15.57
N PRO A 140 2.50 0.14 -16.87
CA PRO A 140 3.59 0.14 -17.84
C PRO A 140 4.19 1.53 -18.06
N LEU A 141 3.36 2.56 -18.02
CA LEU A 141 3.79 3.95 -18.22
C LEU A 141 4.63 4.48 -17.05
N LEU A 142 4.26 4.11 -15.82
CA LEU A 142 5.03 4.46 -14.62
C LEU A 142 6.32 3.64 -14.53
N ALA A 143 6.26 2.33 -14.82
CA ALA A 143 7.44 1.46 -14.83
C ALA A 143 8.52 1.95 -15.80
N HIS A 144 8.14 2.39 -17.00
CA HIS A 144 9.07 2.97 -17.99
C HIS A 144 9.79 4.23 -17.48
N ARG A 145 9.18 4.93 -16.53
CA ARG A 145 9.74 6.15 -15.90
C ARG A 145 10.44 5.88 -14.58
N HIS A 146 10.45 4.65 -14.10
CA HIS A 146 10.85 4.28 -12.73
C HIS A 146 10.09 5.07 -11.66
N TRP A 147 8.83 5.37 -11.90
CA TRP A 147 7.95 6.10 -11.01
C TRP A 147 7.05 5.13 -10.24
N PRO A 148 6.93 5.30 -8.91
CA PRO A 148 5.93 4.57 -8.15
C PRO A 148 4.53 5.14 -8.42
N GLY A 149 3.51 4.30 -8.22
CA GLY A 149 2.13 4.71 -8.02
C GLY A 149 1.68 4.35 -6.61
N VAL A 150 0.58 4.92 -6.16
CA VAL A 150 -0.11 4.54 -4.93
C VAL A 150 -1.50 4.02 -5.30
N LEU A 151 -1.76 2.77 -5.02
CA LEU A 151 -3.06 2.14 -5.26
C LEU A 151 -3.88 2.15 -3.96
N ASN A 152 -4.94 2.94 -3.92
CA ASN A 152 -5.95 2.89 -2.85
C ASN A 152 -6.95 1.77 -3.16
N LEU A 153 -6.72 0.59 -2.62
CA LEU A 153 -7.43 -0.62 -2.98
C LEU A 153 -8.74 -0.78 -2.20
N ALA A 154 -9.87 -0.73 -2.88
CA ALA A 154 -11.13 -1.26 -2.40
C ALA A 154 -11.10 -2.80 -2.56
N VAL A 155 -11.10 -3.53 -1.45
CA VAL A 155 -10.90 -4.99 -1.46
C VAL A 155 -11.94 -5.70 -2.34
N ARG A 156 -13.18 -5.23 -2.33
CA ARG A 156 -14.28 -5.75 -3.16
C ARG A 156 -13.92 -5.79 -4.64
N ASN A 157 -13.28 -4.75 -5.15
CA ASN A 157 -12.90 -4.67 -6.56
C ASN A 157 -11.90 -5.75 -6.97
N LEU A 158 -11.01 -6.15 -6.06
CA LEU A 158 -10.15 -7.31 -6.29
C LEU A 158 -10.96 -8.62 -6.26
N LEU A 159 -11.89 -8.77 -5.31
CA LEU A 159 -12.75 -9.95 -5.23
C LEU A 159 -13.64 -10.09 -6.46
N ASP A 160 -14.09 -8.97 -7.03
CA ASP A 160 -14.89 -8.92 -8.26
C ASP A 160 -14.03 -9.06 -9.54
N GLY A 161 -12.72 -9.32 -9.40
CA GLY A 161 -11.81 -9.63 -10.51
C GLY A 161 -11.39 -8.46 -11.38
N LYS A 162 -11.54 -7.20 -10.91
CA LYS A 162 -11.01 -6.03 -11.64
C LYS A 162 -9.48 -6.05 -11.70
N LEU A 163 -8.84 -6.41 -10.59
CA LEU A 163 -7.42 -6.76 -10.52
C LEU A 163 -7.27 -8.19 -9.99
N THR A 164 -6.11 -8.78 -10.22
CA THR A 164 -5.77 -10.09 -9.65
C THR A 164 -4.61 -9.97 -8.66
N VAL A 165 -4.52 -10.93 -7.75
CA VAL A 165 -3.42 -10.99 -6.78
C VAL A 165 -2.04 -11.01 -7.44
N PRO A 166 -1.78 -11.81 -8.51
CA PRO A 166 -0.50 -11.76 -9.23
C PRO A 166 -0.18 -10.38 -9.82
N GLN A 167 -1.21 -9.66 -10.33
CA GLN A 167 -1.04 -8.31 -10.86
C GLN A 167 -0.61 -7.32 -9.78
N ILE A 168 -1.30 -7.30 -8.64
CA ILE A 168 -0.93 -6.42 -7.51
C ILE A 168 0.46 -6.79 -6.99
N ARG A 169 0.80 -8.07 -6.87
CA ARG A 169 2.16 -8.49 -6.49
C ARG A 169 3.24 -7.99 -7.46
N LEU A 170 2.94 -7.94 -8.75
CA LEU A 170 3.86 -7.36 -9.74
C LEU A 170 3.99 -5.85 -9.55
N MET A 171 2.88 -5.13 -9.31
CA MET A 171 2.90 -3.69 -9.00
C MET A 171 3.78 -3.41 -7.76
N ILE A 172 3.61 -4.17 -6.68
CA ILE A 172 4.43 -4.07 -5.45
C ILE A 172 5.92 -4.27 -5.77
N ARG A 173 6.28 -5.31 -6.53
CA ARG A 173 7.68 -5.52 -6.93
C ARG A 173 8.25 -4.39 -7.78
N GLN A 174 7.40 -3.62 -8.43
CA GLN A 174 7.78 -2.43 -9.22
C GLN A 174 7.73 -1.13 -8.42
N GLY A 175 7.61 -1.21 -7.08
CA GLY A 175 7.66 -0.07 -6.18
C GLY A 175 6.34 0.64 -5.93
N TRP A 176 5.20 0.04 -6.31
CA TRP A 176 3.89 0.58 -5.96
C TRP A 176 3.63 0.43 -4.47
N GLU A 177 3.08 1.47 -3.88
CA GLU A 177 2.47 1.48 -2.55
C GLU A 177 1.01 1.03 -2.67
N ILE A 178 0.56 0.17 -1.75
CA ILE A 178 -0.82 -0.31 -1.73
C ILE A 178 -1.44 0.12 -0.41
N ASP A 179 -2.42 0.99 -0.50
CA ASP A 179 -3.15 1.54 0.64
C ASP A 179 -4.60 1.07 0.68
N ALA A 180 -5.24 1.24 1.83
CA ALA A 180 -6.59 0.75 2.04
C ALA A 180 -7.65 1.77 1.63
N HIS A 181 -8.67 1.30 0.90
CA HIS A 181 -9.84 2.09 0.49
C HIS A 181 -11.15 1.38 0.87
N THR A 182 -11.20 0.86 2.09
CA THR A 182 -12.27 0.02 2.66
C THR A 182 -12.37 -1.39 2.06
N ILE A 183 -13.27 -2.18 2.58
CA ILE A 183 -13.63 -3.49 2.00
C ILE A 183 -14.54 -3.29 0.80
N ASN A 184 -15.67 -2.58 0.97
CA ASN A 184 -16.78 -2.54 0.02
C ASN A 184 -16.99 -1.19 -0.67
N HIS A 185 -16.14 -0.19 -0.43
CA HIS A 185 -16.26 1.17 -0.95
C HIS A 185 -17.60 1.83 -0.62
N VAL A 186 -18.03 1.75 0.63
CA VAL A 186 -19.30 2.32 1.12
C VAL A 186 -19.11 3.68 1.78
N ASP A 187 -20.19 4.46 1.89
CA ASP A 187 -20.19 5.70 2.67
C ASP A 187 -20.06 5.37 4.16
N LEU A 188 -18.87 5.63 4.73
CA LEU A 188 -18.58 5.33 6.13
C LEU A 188 -19.41 6.13 7.12
N THR A 189 -20.00 7.26 6.68
CA THR A 189 -20.79 8.14 7.56
C THR A 189 -22.12 7.50 7.97
N THR A 190 -22.60 6.56 7.17
CA THR A 190 -23.89 5.88 7.36
C THR A 190 -23.80 4.61 8.21
N LEU A 191 -22.58 4.11 8.49
CA LEU A 191 -22.36 2.81 9.11
C LEU A 191 -22.48 2.85 10.64
N GLY A 192 -22.91 1.74 11.23
CA GLY A 192 -22.74 1.45 12.66
C GLY A 192 -21.27 1.18 13.02
N SER A 193 -20.97 1.12 14.34
CA SER A 193 -19.58 0.97 14.81
C SER A 193 -18.93 -0.36 14.41
N THR A 194 -19.70 -1.43 14.31
CA THR A 194 -19.19 -2.75 13.90
C THR A 194 -18.80 -2.75 12.43
N ASP A 195 -19.70 -2.26 11.56
CA ASP A 195 -19.46 -2.22 10.12
C ASP A 195 -18.35 -1.22 9.79
N LEU A 196 -18.29 -0.09 10.48
CA LEU A 196 -17.20 0.87 10.34
C LEU A 196 -15.84 0.22 10.65
N ARG A 197 -15.74 -0.57 11.73
CA ARG A 197 -14.51 -1.32 12.03
C ARG A 197 -14.19 -2.35 10.94
N HIS A 198 -15.21 -3.06 10.45
CA HIS A 198 -15.03 -4.02 9.36
C HIS A 198 -14.47 -3.34 8.12
N GLU A 199 -15.05 -2.23 7.70
CA GLU A 199 -14.61 -1.49 6.51
C GLU A 199 -13.19 -0.91 6.67
N VAL A 200 -12.88 -0.31 7.81
CA VAL A 200 -11.61 0.38 8.05
C VAL A 200 -10.50 -0.60 8.48
N ALA A 201 -10.63 -1.23 9.64
CA ALA A 201 -9.59 -2.13 10.15
C ALA A 201 -9.53 -3.45 9.37
N GLY A 202 -10.69 -3.94 8.90
CA GLY A 202 -10.78 -5.15 8.09
C GLY A 202 -10.04 -5.00 6.77
N SER A 203 -10.16 -3.88 6.06
CA SER A 203 -9.43 -3.63 4.81
C SER A 203 -7.91 -3.66 5.01
N ARG A 204 -7.42 -2.99 6.05
CA ARG A 204 -6.00 -3.03 6.41
C ARG A 204 -5.51 -4.44 6.68
N THR A 205 -6.24 -5.17 7.50
CA THR A 205 -5.89 -6.55 7.88
C THR A 205 -5.90 -7.47 6.66
N TRP A 206 -6.91 -7.33 5.81
CA TRP A 206 -7.05 -8.14 4.61
C TRP A 206 -5.88 -7.92 3.63
N ILE A 207 -5.55 -6.66 3.32
CA ILE A 207 -4.46 -6.33 2.40
C ILE A 207 -3.11 -6.79 2.97
N ARG A 208 -2.85 -6.53 4.25
CA ARG A 208 -1.61 -6.97 4.92
C ARG A 208 -1.42 -8.47 4.88
N SER A 209 -2.46 -9.22 5.21
CA SER A 209 -2.39 -10.69 5.22
C SER A 209 -2.25 -11.26 3.81
N ARG A 210 -2.86 -10.64 2.80
CA ARG A 210 -2.87 -11.13 1.43
C ARG A 210 -1.55 -10.89 0.69
N PHE A 211 -0.91 -9.74 0.96
CA PHE A 211 0.27 -9.31 0.23
C PHE A 211 1.56 -9.34 1.05
N HIS A 212 1.47 -9.46 2.38
CA HIS A 212 2.60 -9.44 3.33
C HIS A 212 3.41 -8.13 3.25
N ILE A 213 2.71 -6.99 3.17
CA ILE A 213 3.27 -5.64 3.12
C ILE A 213 2.72 -4.78 4.26
N PRO A 214 3.41 -3.70 4.64
CA PRO A 214 2.78 -2.64 5.42
C PRO A 214 1.62 -2.02 4.63
N VAL A 215 0.57 -1.59 5.35
CA VAL A 215 -0.55 -0.79 4.81
C VAL A 215 -0.72 0.37 5.77
N ASP A 216 -0.15 1.49 5.42
CA ASP A 216 0.08 2.57 6.37
C ASP A 216 -0.89 3.73 6.19
N PHE A 217 -1.50 3.85 5.01
CA PHE A 217 -2.45 4.91 4.73
C PHE A 217 -3.85 4.38 4.41
N PHE A 218 -4.81 5.27 4.66
CA PHE A 218 -6.22 5.03 4.37
C PHE A 218 -6.75 6.11 3.42
N CYS A 219 -7.57 5.72 2.46
CA CYS A 219 -8.28 6.63 1.59
C CYS A 219 -9.76 6.60 1.94
N TYR A 220 -10.34 7.77 2.27
CA TYR A 220 -11.77 7.84 2.59
C TYR A 220 -12.60 7.78 1.30
N PRO A 221 -13.57 6.84 1.17
CA PRO A 221 -14.51 6.84 0.06
C PRO A 221 -15.20 8.19 -0.10
N SER A 222 -15.20 8.74 -1.31
CA SER A 222 -15.73 10.07 -1.65
C SER A 222 -15.20 11.22 -0.77
N GLY A 223 -14.04 11.04 -0.13
CA GLY A 223 -13.46 12.00 0.80
C GLY A 223 -14.27 12.24 2.08
N ARG A 224 -15.33 11.47 2.35
CA ARG A 224 -16.28 11.70 3.46
C ARG A 224 -15.76 11.13 4.77
N TYR A 225 -15.69 11.97 5.80
CA TYR A 225 -15.28 11.57 7.15
C TYR A 225 -15.96 12.44 8.22
N ASN A 226 -15.91 11.98 9.46
CA ASN A 226 -16.28 12.72 10.67
C ASN A 226 -15.39 12.28 11.84
N ALA A 227 -15.56 12.86 13.01
CA ALA A 227 -14.74 12.57 14.19
C ALA A 227 -14.70 11.07 14.56
N ARG A 228 -15.83 10.36 14.42
CA ARG A 228 -15.94 8.92 14.69
C ARG A 228 -15.12 8.11 13.70
N ILE A 229 -15.18 8.45 12.41
CA ILE A 229 -14.41 7.78 11.35
C ILE A 229 -12.91 8.03 11.53
N LEU A 230 -12.50 9.28 11.82
CA LEU A 230 -11.11 9.60 12.15
C LEU A 230 -10.58 8.78 13.33
N ALA A 231 -11.40 8.61 14.37
CA ALA A 231 -11.05 7.78 15.52
C ALA A 231 -10.88 6.29 15.12
N ALA A 232 -11.76 5.78 14.26
CA ALA A 232 -11.68 4.41 13.75
C ALA A 232 -10.41 4.18 12.90
N VAL A 233 -10.06 5.12 12.01
CA VAL A 233 -8.85 5.07 11.18
C VAL A 233 -7.58 5.09 12.07
N ARG A 234 -7.55 5.97 13.08
CA ARG A 234 -6.45 6.02 14.05
C ARG A 234 -6.35 4.71 14.85
N ALA A 235 -7.48 4.20 15.36
CA ALA A 235 -7.53 2.95 16.12
C ALA A 235 -7.13 1.72 15.30
N ALA A 236 -7.37 1.74 13.99
CA ALA A 236 -6.89 0.71 13.06
C ALA A 236 -5.37 0.74 12.83
N GLY A 237 -4.67 1.77 13.31
CA GLY A 237 -3.21 1.91 13.24
C GLY A 237 -2.69 2.46 11.92
N PHE A 238 -3.51 3.18 11.16
CA PHE A 238 -3.03 3.96 10.02
C PHE A 238 -2.24 5.18 10.51
N ILE A 239 -1.11 5.46 9.83
CA ILE A 239 -0.25 6.62 10.15
C ILE A 239 -0.67 7.88 9.41
N GLY A 240 -1.43 7.74 8.33
CA GLY A 240 -1.99 8.84 7.56
C GLY A 240 -3.24 8.43 6.79
N ALA A 241 -3.97 9.42 6.29
CA ALA A 241 -5.12 9.18 5.43
C ALA A 241 -5.38 10.35 4.48
N THR A 242 -5.99 10.05 3.32
CA THR A 242 -6.22 11.01 2.25
C THR A 242 -7.72 11.27 2.04
N ILE A 243 -8.02 12.53 1.79
CA ILE A 243 -9.36 13.04 1.45
C ILE A 243 -9.36 13.64 0.04
N GLU A 244 -10.52 13.95 -0.48
CA GLU A 244 -10.66 14.83 -1.65
C GLU A 244 -10.39 16.29 -1.24
N GLY A 245 -9.71 17.05 -2.10
CA GLY A 245 -9.34 18.45 -1.84
C GLY A 245 -8.82 19.13 -3.10
N PHE A 246 -8.34 20.38 -2.95
CA PHE A 246 -7.94 21.21 -4.08
C PHE A 246 -6.50 21.76 -3.96
N ALA A 247 -5.84 21.53 -2.84
CA ALA A 247 -4.52 22.09 -2.55
C ALA A 247 -3.47 20.99 -2.28
N PRO A 248 -2.17 21.31 -2.40
CA PRO A 248 -1.12 20.41 -1.96
C PRO A 248 -1.23 20.08 -0.48
N ALA A 249 -0.94 18.83 -0.14
CA ALA A 249 -0.95 18.34 1.22
C ALA A 249 0.30 18.79 1.98
N SER A 250 0.13 19.06 3.27
CA SER A 250 1.22 19.35 4.20
C SER A 250 0.90 18.80 5.60
N PRO A 251 1.85 18.70 6.52
CA PRO A 251 1.57 18.28 7.90
C PRO A 251 0.53 19.14 8.62
N ARG A 252 0.33 20.39 8.18
CA ARG A 252 -0.66 21.33 8.77
C ARG A 252 -2.10 20.90 8.52
N ASN A 253 -2.35 20.10 7.50
CA ASN A 253 -3.68 19.55 7.22
C ASN A 253 -4.11 18.47 8.21
N GLY A 254 -3.18 17.99 9.08
CA GLY A 254 -3.34 16.77 9.84
C GLY A 254 -3.08 15.52 8.99
N LEU A 255 -2.30 14.57 9.53
CA LEU A 255 -1.88 13.40 8.75
C LEU A 255 -3.04 12.47 8.36
N LEU A 256 -4.16 12.54 9.05
CA LEU A 256 -5.36 11.74 8.73
C LEU A 256 -6.36 12.47 7.81
N THR A 257 -5.99 13.62 7.25
CA THR A 257 -6.86 14.44 6.40
C THR A 257 -6.06 15.14 5.29
N LEU A 258 -5.13 14.43 4.69
CA LEU A 258 -4.27 14.95 3.62
C LEU A 258 -5.10 15.18 2.36
N PRO A 259 -5.20 16.41 1.86
CA PRO A 259 -5.98 16.71 0.66
C PRO A 259 -5.29 16.17 -0.59
N ARG A 260 -6.09 15.72 -1.56
CA ARG A 260 -5.65 15.28 -2.88
C ARG A 260 -6.33 16.10 -3.96
N MET A 261 -5.61 16.45 -4.99
CA MET A 261 -6.14 17.16 -6.15
C MET A 261 -6.67 16.14 -7.16
N ARG A 262 -7.99 16.16 -7.38
CA ARG A 262 -8.62 15.28 -8.35
C ARG A 262 -8.24 15.67 -9.77
N VAL A 263 -7.89 14.68 -10.59
CA VAL A 263 -7.67 14.81 -12.02
C VAL A 263 -8.87 14.21 -12.75
N ASP A 264 -9.60 15.05 -13.41
CA ASP A 264 -10.82 14.69 -14.15
C ASP A 264 -10.53 14.41 -15.62
N GLY A 265 -11.44 13.67 -16.25
CA GLY A 265 -11.33 13.35 -17.68
C GLY A 265 -11.31 14.57 -18.61
N SER A 266 -11.86 15.71 -18.16
CA SER A 266 -11.87 16.98 -18.87
C SER A 266 -10.60 17.82 -18.70
N ASP A 267 -9.73 17.50 -17.75
CA ASP A 267 -8.55 18.33 -17.45
C ASP A 267 -7.52 18.33 -18.59
N GLY A 268 -7.34 17.19 -19.25
CA GLY A 268 -6.25 17.04 -20.21
C GLY A 268 -4.89 17.38 -19.57
N VAL A 269 -3.94 17.85 -20.38
CA VAL A 269 -2.63 18.32 -19.90
C VAL A 269 -2.73 19.73 -19.32
N SER A 270 -3.50 20.61 -19.95
CA SER A 270 -3.63 22.02 -19.54
C SER A 270 -4.33 22.18 -18.19
N GLY A 271 -5.38 21.40 -17.92
CA GLY A 271 -6.05 21.42 -16.63
C GLY A 271 -5.17 20.91 -15.50
N LEU A 272 -4.40 19.84 -15.73
CA LEU A 272 -3.39 19.40 -14.76
C LEU A 272 -2.34 20.50 -14.51
N ALA A 273 -1.82 21.12 -15.57
CA ALA A 273 -0.84 22.19 -15.47
C ALA A 273 -1.38 23.38 -14.66
N ALA A 274 -2.63 23.78 -14.92
CA ALA A 274 -3.29 24.85 -14.17
C ALA A 274 -3.46 24.50 -12.68
N LYS A 275 -3.88 23.29 -12.36
CA LYS A 275 -4.00 22.81 -10.98
C LYS A 275 -2.68 22.86 -10.22
N LEU A 276 -1.58 22.44 -10.86
CA LEU A 276 -0.25 22.45 -10.24
C LEU A 276 0.38 23.85 -10.25
N GLY A 277 0.13 24.66 -11.28
CA GLY A 277 0.66 26.03 -11.39
C GLY A 277 0.05 27.01 -10.38
N ALA A 278 -1.16 26.75 -9.89
CA ALA A 278 -1.77 27.56 -8.85
C ALA A 278 -1.02 27.51 -7.51
N TYR A 279 -0.08 26.56 -7.33
CA TYR A 279 0.65 26.32 -6.09
C TYR A 279 2.18 26.13 -6.30
N GLY A 280 2.67 26.45 -7.51
CA GLY A 280 4.08 26.28 -7.91
C GLY A 280 4.95 27.52 -7.68
#